data_b3cc20c0d727ccced98bb314012749f0
#
_entry.id   b3cc20c0d727ccced98bb314012749f0
#
_cell.length_a   1.000
_cell.length_b   1.000
_cell.length_c   1.000
_cell.angle_alpha   90.00
_cell.angle_beta   90.00
_cell.angle_gamma   90.00
#
_symmetry.space_group_name_H-M   'P 1'
#
loop_
_entity.id
_entity.type
_entity.pdbx_description
1 polymer ?
#
loop_
_entity_poly.entity_id
_entity_poly.type
_entity_poly.pdbx_seq_one_letter_code
_entity_poly.pdbx_strand_id
1 'polypeptide(L)'
;MKRRPSTWKDPKTVMEWQYESPGEMTWYEALEYAQSLSLDGKDDWRIPTVLELDTLLDRKTLFDKMRPDMRKEVPFRDTLSYWSSTTFAEHTKNAWIVMFDGAYVLSYYKTNHYHVRCVRGQEIIK
;
A
#
# COMPACT_ATOMS: atom_id res chain seq x y z
N MET A 1 -18.41 -10.46 -20.62
CA MET A 1 -18.02 -9.43 -19.62
C MET A 1 -16.77 -9.87 -18.89
N LYS A 2 -15.77 -9.03 -18.89
CA LYS A 2 -14.52 -9.35 -18.19
C LYS A 2 -14.64 -9.02 -16.71
N ARG A 3 -14.20 -9.94 -15.87
CA ARG A 3 -14.10 -9.66 -14.43
C ARG A 3 -12.90 -8.76 -14.19
N ARG A 4 -13.02 -7.91 -13.19
CA ARG A 4 -11.85 -7.19 -12.70
C ARG A 4 -10.88 -8.19 -12.06
N PRO A 5 -9.60 -8.01 -12.25
CA PRO A 5 -8.63 -8.85 -11.54
C PRO A 5 -8.72 -8.59 -10.05
N SER A 6 -8.43 -9.60 -9.25
CA SER A 6 -8.36 -9.45 -7.79
C SER A 6 -7.00 -8.92 -7.35
N THR A 7 -5.98 -9.19 -8.14
CA THR A 7 -4.60 -8.87 -7.80
C THR A 7 -3.87 -8.27 -8.99
N TRP A 8 -2.79 -7.58 -8.69
CA TRP A 8 -1.88 -7.06 -9.71
C TRP A 8 -0.46 -7.43 -9.33
N LYS A 9 0.26 -8.06 -10.25
CA LYS A 9 1.65 -8.41 -10.01
C LYS A 9 2.55 -7.34 -10.60
N ASP A 10 3.37 -6.74 -9.75
CA ASP A 10 4.30 -5.70 -10.17
C ASP A 10 5.45 -6.33 -10.95
N PRO A 11 5.62 -5.99 -12.23
CA PRO A 11 6.69 -6.58 -13.02
C PRO A 11 8.09 -6.17 -12.56
N LYS A 12 8.20 -5.10 -11.79
CA LYS A 12 9.52 -4.62 -11.33
C LYS A 12 9.96 -5.25 -10.03
N THR A 13 9.04 -5.48 -9.11
CA THR A 13 9.36 -6.03 -7.79
C THR A 13 8.94 -7.48 -7.64
N VAL A 14 8.08 -7.96 -8.54
CA VAL A 14 7.49 -9.31 -8.53
C VAL A 14 6.53 -9.53 -7.36
N MET A 15 6.25 -8.49 -6.58
CA MET A 15 5.24 -8.56 -5.52
C MET A 15 3.85 -8.52 -6.12
N GLU A 16 2.91 -9.20 -5.44
CA GLU A 16 1.49 -9.13 -5.80
C GLU A 16 0.79 -8.15 -4.89
N TRP A 17 -0.03 -7.30 -5.49
CA TRP A 17 -0.80 -6.29 -4.78
C TRP A 17 -2.28 -6.57 -4.91
N GLN A 18 -3.00 -6.26 -3.86
CA GLN A 18 -4.46 -6.26 -3.89
C GLN A 18 -4.92 -5.22 -4.91
N TYR A 19 -5.82 -5.62 -5.81
CA TYR A 19 -6.23 -4.74 -6.91
C TYR A 19 -7.07 -3.57 -6.42
N GLU A 20 -8.03 -3.83 -5.51
CA GLU A 20 -8.89 -2.77 -4.97
C GLU A 20 -8.70 -2.64 -3.46
N SER A 21 -8.66 -1.39 -3.00
CA SER A 21 -8.57 -1.12 -1.56
C SER A 21 -9.93 -1.34 -0.91
N PRO A 22 -9.98 -1.93 0.29
CA PRO A 22 -11.24 -2.05 1.03
C PRO A 22 -11.73 -0.72 1.62
N GLY A 23 -10.92 0.34 1.56
CA GLY A 23 -11.28 1.64 2.10
C GLY A 23 -10.38 2.08 3.23
N GLU A 24 -10.87 3.05 4.01
CA GLU A 24 -10.12 3.62 5.12
C GLU A 24 -10.40 2.88 6.41
N MET A 25 -9.37 2.73 7.25
CA MET A 25 -9.49 2.12 8.56
C MET A 25 -8.30 2.53 9.41
N THR A 26 -8.36 2.23 10.71
CA THR A 26 -7.22 2.47 11.58
C THR A 26 -6.10 1.48 11.26
N TRP A 27 -4.88 1.79 11.72
CA TRP A 27 -3.75 0.91 11.53
C TRP A 27 -3.99 -0.47 12.14
N TYR A 28 -4.61 -0.51 13.32
CA TYR A 28 -4.91 -1.76 14.00
C TYR A 28 -5.92 -2.60 13.24
N GLU A 29 -6.95 -1.95 12.71
CA GLU A 29 -7.95 -2.62 11.86
C GLU A 29 -7.32 -3.12 10.58
N ALA A 30 -6.37 -2.37 10.02
CA ALA A 30 -5.67 -2.77 8.81
C ALA A 30 -4.88 -4.07 9.01
N LEU A 31 -4.21 -4.21 10.15
CA LEU A 31 -3.48 -5.45 10.46
C LEU A 31 -4.43 -6.64 10.57
N GLU A 32 -5.56 -6.47 11.23
CA GLU A 32 -6.57 -7.53 11.36
C GLU A 32 -7.14 -7.89 9.99
N TYR A 33 -7.46 -6.89 9.19
CA TYR A 33 -7.98 -7.11 7.86
C TYR A 33 -7.03 -7.96 7.02
N ALA A 34 -5.76 -7.62 7.03
CA ALA A 34 -4.76 -8.34 6.25
C ALA A 34 -4.61 -9.79 6.72
N GLN A 35 -4.65 -10.02 8.03
CA GLN A 35 -4.52 -11.37 8.59
C GLN A 35 -5.65 -12.29 8.15
N SER A 36 -6.84 -11.74 7.94
CA SER A 36 -8.00 -12.54 7.56
C SER A 36 -8.26 -12.54 6.05
N LEU A 37 -7.47 -11.82 5.28
CA LEU A 37 -7.70 -11.68 3.86
C LEU A 37 -7.32 -12.95 3.11
N SER A 38 -8.28 -13.48 2.35
CA SER A 38 -8.04 -14.54 1.40
C SER A 38 -8.43 -14.00 0.03
N LEU A 39 -7.50 -14.01 -0.90
CA LEU A 39 -7.69 -13.39 -2.19
C LEU A 39 -6.89 -14.16 -3.23
N ASP A 40 -7.57 -14.52 -4.34
CA ASP A 40 -6.96 -15.27 -5.43
C ASP A 40 -6.38 -16.61 -4.94
N GLY A 41 -7.07 -17.24 -3.97
CA GLY A 41 -6.67 -18.53 -3.43
C GLY A 41 -5.47 -18.47 -2.49
N LYS A 42 -5.05 -17.28 -2.07
CA LYS A 42 -3.88 -17.09 -1.20
C LYS A 42 -4.28 -16.36 0.07
N ASP A 43 -3.61 -16.67 1.17
CA ASP A 43 -3.94 -16.11 2.48
C ASP A 43 -2.71 -15.55 3.21
N ASP A 44 -1.64 -15.28 2.49
CA ASP A 44 -0.43 -14.69 3.06
C ASP A 44 -0.29 -13.20 2.75
N TRP A 45 -1.44 -12.53 2.66
CA TRP A 45 -1.49 -11.09 2.45
C TRP A 45 -1.09 -10.35 3.71
N ARG A 46 -0.47 -9.19 3.54
CA ARG A 46 -0.02 -8.36 4.65
C ARG A 46 -0.07 -6.89 4.24
N ILE A 47 0.01 -6.00 5.22
CA ILE A 47 0.15 -4.57 4.96
C ILE A 47 1.58 -4.34 4.45
N PRO A 48 1.76 -3.55 3.39
CA PRO A 48 3.11 -3.30 2.85
C PRO A 48 3.97 -2.48 3.81
N THR A 49 5.28 -2.70 3.75
CA THR A 49 6.22 -1.81 4.45
C THR A 49 6.26 -0.45 3.75
N VAL A 50 6.80 0.56 4.44
CA VAL A 50 6.92 1.88 3.84
C VAL A 50 7.80 1.84 2.58
N LEU A 51 8.83 0.99 2.58
CA LEU A 51 9.69 0.84 1.40
C LEU A 51 8.95 0.19 0.23
N GLU A 52 8.08 -0.76 0.52
CA GLU A 52 7.28 -1.39 -0.53
C GLU A 52 6.33 -0.41 -1.16
N LEU A 53 5.66 0.40 -0.37
CA LEU A 53 4.80 1.46 -0.90
C LEU A 53 5.61 2.46 -1.73
N ASP A 54 6.83 2.77 -1.29
CA ASP A 54 7.70 3.70 -2.00
C ASP A 54 8.06 3.18 -3.40
N THR A 55 8.10 1.86 -3.62
CA THR A 55 8.38 1.31 -4.95
C THR A 55 7.33 1.69 -5.98
N LEU A 56 6.15 2.10 -5.54
CA LEU A 56 5.06 2.48 -6.43
C LEU A 56 5.17 3.92 -6.91
N LEU A 57 6.11 4.68 -6.36
CA LEU A 57 6.29 6.09 -6.68
C LEU A 57 7.33 6.27 -7.78
N ASP A 58 7.11 7.30 -8.59
CA ASP A 58 8.09 7.75 -9.59
C ASP A 58 8.67 9.08 -9.14
N ARG A 59 9.89 9.04 -8.62
CA ARG A 59 10.57 10.24 -8.14
C ARG A 59 11.47 10.89 -9.17
N LYS A 60 11.38 10.43 -10.42
CA LYS A 60 12.20 10.98 -11.50
C LYS A 60 11.61 12.24 -12.12
N THR A 61 10.34 12.50 -11.87
CA THR A 61 9.66 13.67 -12.41
C THR A 61 9.61 14.79 -11.38
N LEU A 62 9.33 16.00 -11.85
CA LEU A 62 9.19 17.17 -11.01
C LEU A 62 8.06 17.00 -9.98
N PHE A 63 7.08 16.18 -10.28
CA PHE A 63 5.89 16.02 -9.46
C PHE A 63 5.80 14.65 -8.79
N ASP A 64 6.90 14.03 -8.50
CA ASP A 64 6.98 12.76 -7.76
C ASP A 64 5.63 12.09 -7.55
N LYS A 65 5.18 11.34 -8.55
CA LYS A 65 3.86 10.72 -8.51
C LYS A 65 3.99 9.21 -8.60
N MET A 66 2.85 8.55 -8.56
CA MET A 66 2.76 7.13 -8.81
C MET A 66 3.35 6.79 -10.18
N ARG A 67 4.00 5.66 -10.26
CA ARG A 67 4.57 5.16 -11.53
C ARG A 67 3.49 5.13 -12.61
N PRO A 68 3.78 5.59 -13.84
CA PRO A 68 2.77 5.63 -14.91
C PRO A 68 2.20 4.28 -15.28
N ASP A 69 3.02 3.20 -15.22
CA ASP A 69 2.53 1.86 -15.53
C ASP A 69 1.46 1.40 -14.54
N MET A 70 1.57 1.82 -13.30
CA MET A 70 0.59 1.47 -12.28
C MET A 70 -0.74 2.17 -12.46
N ARG A 71 -0.71 3.43 -12.87
CA ARG A 71 -1.95 4.18 -13.08
C ARG A 71 -2.88 3.53 -14.07
N LYS A 72 -2.30 2.85 -15.05
CA LYS A 72 -3.08 2.18 -16.09
C LYS A 72 -3.61 0.83 -15.64
N GLU A 73 -2.90 0.19 -14.71
CA GLU A 73 -3.14 -1.21 -14.39
C GLU A 73 -3.99 -1.41 -13.14
N VAL A 74 -3.87 -0.52 -12.17
CA VAL A 74 -4.57 -0.67 -10.89
C VAL A 74 -5.29 0.62 -10.53
N PRO A 75 -6.40 0.51 -9.78
CA PRO A 75 -7.18 1.71 -9.41
C PRO A 75 -6.59 2.41 -8.19
N PHE A 76 -5.29 2.61 -8.15
CA PHE A 76 -4.69 3.49 -7.17
C PHE A 76 -5.05 4.93 -7.50
N ARG A 77 -5.38 5.70 -6.48
CA ARG A 77 -5.68 7.11 -6.67
C ARG A 77 -4.52 7.95 -6.16
N ASP A 78 -4.08 8.89 -6.97
CA ASP A 78 -2.93 9.75 -6.67
C ASP A 78 -3.12 10.57 -5.40
N THR A 79 -4.37 10.81 -5.02
CA THR A 79 -4.68 11.68 -3.88
C THR A 79 -4.85 10.94 -2.57
N LEU A 80 -4.80 9.60 -2.58
CA LEU A 80 -5.06 8.81 -1.40
C LEU A 80 -3.79 8.51 -0.62
N SER A 81 -3.97 8.37 0.68
CA SER A 81 -2.91 8.01 1.61
C SER A 81 -3.11 6.58 2.08
N TYR A 82 -2.03 5.82 2.15
CA TYR A 82 -2.07 4.40 2.49
C TYR A 82 -1.19 4.09 3.70
N TRP A 83 -1.71 3.27 4.61
CA TRP A 83 -0.94 2.78 5.73
C TRP A 83 0.20 1.88 5.26
N SER A 84 1.37 2.05 5.89
CA SER A 84 2.40 1.02 5.86
C SER A 84 2.34 0.22 7.15
N SER A 85 2.99 -0.94 7.16
CA SER A 85 3.15 -1.71 8.39
C SER A 85 4.27 -1.17 9.28
N THR A 86 5.01 -0.19 8.81
CA THR A 86 6.22 0.31 9.47
C THR A 86 5.87 1.31 10.55
N THR A 87 6.11 0.94 11.80
CA THR A 87 5.93 1.83 12.94
C THR A 87 7.00 2.92 12.93
N PHE A 88 6.61 4.12 13.29
CA PHE A 88 7.56 5.22 13.43
C PHE A 88 8.35 5.02 14.74
N ALA A 89 9.64 4.77 14.60
CA ALA A 89 10.46 4.33 15.74
C ALA A 89 10.56 5.38 16.85
N GLU A 90 10.54 6.66 16.50
CA GLU A 90 10.66 7.74 17.49
C GLU A 90 9.37 8.03 18.24
N HIS A 91 8.24 7.56 17.71
CA HIS A 91 6.94 7.75 18.35
C HIS A 91 6.06 6.58 17.95
N THR A 92 6.10 5.52 18.75
CA THR A 92 5.55 4.22 18.38
C THR A 92 4.03 4.16 18.29
N LYS A 93 3.34 5.20 18.72
CA LYS A 93 1.90 5.33 18.48
C LYS A 93 1.59 5.75 17.05
N ASN A 94 2.63 6.09 16.28
CA ASN A 94 2.52 6.47 14.88
C ASN A 94 3.04 5.35 13.97
N ALA A 95 2.52 5.32 12.76
CA ALA A 95 3.08 4.50 11.68
C ALA A 95 3.25 5.38 10.45
N TRP A 96 4.12 4.96 9.56
CA TRP A 96 4.35 5.67 8.32
C TRP A 96 3.19 5.46 7.35
N ILE A 97 2.82 6.51 6.65
CA ILE A 97 1.90 6.45 5.52
C ILE A 97 2.61 6.99 4.28
N VAL A 98 2.11 6.61 3.12
CA VAL A 98 2.56 7.17 1.85
C VAL A 98 1.36 7.88 1.24
N MET A 99 1.53 9.17 0.99
CA MET A 99 0.55 10.00 0.31
C MET A 99 0.99 10.13 -1.14
N PHE A 100 0.23 9.54 -2.04
CA PHE A 100 0.63 9.52 -3.45
C PHE A 100 0.54 10.88 -4.12
N ASP A 101 -0.32 11.76 -3.62
CA ASP A 101 -0.35 13.13 -4.11
C ASP A 101 0.87 13.86 -3.53
N GLY A 102 1.85 14.10 -4.38
CA GLY A 102 3.09 14.76 -4.00
C GLY A 102 4.18 13.81 -3.49
N ALA A 103 3.87 12.51 -3.39
CA ALA A 103 4.83 11.49 -2.96
C ALA A 103 5.42 11.75 -1.58
N TYR A 104 4.58 12.14 -0.64
CA TYR A 104 5.01 12.39 0.73
C TYR A 104 4.99 11.10 1.55
N VAL A 105 6.00 10.95 2.41
CA VAL A 105 6.06 9.87 3.39
C VAL A 105 5.99 10.54 4.76
N LEU A 106 4.91 10.30 5.46
CA LEU A 106 4.60 10.99 6.71
C LEU A 106 4.20 9.98 7.78
N SER A 107 4.30 10.36 9.04
CA SER A 107 3.82 9.50 10.12
C SER A 107 2.63 10.14 10.81
N TYR A 108 1.67 9.29 11.17
CA TYR A 108 0.46 9.74 11.85
C TYR A 108 0.03 8.73 12.89
N TYR A 109 -0.83 9.16 13.81
CA TYR A 109 -1.35 8.30 14.86
C TYR A 109 -2.05 7.07 14.27
N LYS A 110 -1.75 5.92 14.84
CA LYS A 110 -2.32 4.64 14.41
C LYS A 110 -3.85 4.58 14.56
N THR A 111 -4.42 5.51 15.30
CA THR A 111 -5.87 5.63 15.47
C THR A 111 -6.54 6.45 14.36
N ASN A 112 -5.75 7.11 13.51
CA ASN A 112 -6.30 7.80 12.35
C ASN A 112 -6.75 6.77 11.30
N HIS A 113 -7.52 7.23 10.32
CA HIS A 113 -8.08 6.38 9.27
C HIS A 113 -7.43 6.71 7.94
N TYR A 114 -6.79 5.72 7.33
CA TYR A 114 -6.20 5.85 6.00
C TYR A 114 -6.52 4.60 5.20
N HIS A 115 -6.29 4.67 3.90
CA HIS A 115 -6.56 3.56 3.00
C HIS A 115 -5.57 2.42 3.22
N VAL A 116 -5.96 1.24 2.79
CA VAL A 116 -5.18 0.02 2.93
C VAL A 116 -5.13 -0.67 1.58
N ARG A 117 -3.98 -1.23 1.26
CA ARG A 117 -3.83 -2.09 0.10
C ARG A 117 -2.81 -3.15 0.46
N CYS A 118 -3.26 -4.39 0.50
CA CYS A 118 -2.39 -5.48 0.93
C CYS A 118 -1.46 -5.94 -0.18
N VAL A 119 -0.36 -6.56 0.22
CA VAL A 119 0.69 -7.06 -0.66
C VAL A 119 1.09 -8.44 -0.18
N ARG A 120 1.64 -9.24 -1.08
CA ARG A 120 2.28 -10.50 -0.73
C ARG A 120 3.54 -10.68 -1.55
N GLY A 121 4.45 -11.51 -1.06
CA GLY A 121 5.73 -11.77 -1.68
C GLY A 121 6.86 -11.46 -0.73
N GLN A 122 8.09 -11.54 -1.23
CA GLN A 122 9.28 -11.29 -0.43
C GLN A 122 9.24 -9.88 0.14
N GLU A 123 9.28 -9.78 1.46
CA GLU A 123 9.20 -8.49 2.13
C GLU A 123 10.45 -7.64 1.87
N ILE A 124 10.23 -6.37 1.53
CA ILE A 124 11.30 -5.39 1.42
C ILE A 124 11.43 -4.70 2.77
N ILE A 125 12.48 -5.01 3.49
CA ILE A 125 12.77 -4.39 4.78
C ILE A 125 14.12 -3.73 4.71
N LYS A 126 14.26 -2.68 5.48
CA LYS A 126 15.49 -1.90 5.46
C LYS A 126 16.35 -2.29 6.63
#